data_ab2f7107b1ce440b2c9e7a7b74c69f3b
#
_entry.id   ab2f7107b1ce440b2c9e7a7b74c69f3b
#
_cell.length_a   1.000
_cell.length_b   1.000
_cell.length_c   1.000
_cell.angle_alpha   90.00
_cell.angle_beta   90.00
_cell.angle_gamma   90.00
#
_symmetry.space_group_name_H-M   'P 1'
#
loop_
_entity.id
_entity.type
_entity.pdbx_description
1 polymer ?
#
loop_
_entity_poly.entity_id
_entity_poly.type
_entity_poly.pdbx_seq_one_letter_code
_entity_poly.pdbx_strand_id
1 'polypeptide(L)'
;MMLTSPRPDHGAEHGGDYAAYMRVSTDSQDVATQEHGIKAFLNGGDHKLKWFKEEGVSSGTDWHQRHELHACLDYCRKTDATMVIYSVSRMSRRTWETLRFLEQEVATGKIKLVVVDNPNLDHNTIGLLSAVAEMERTQIKARTKMALNRIKSEIAEKGSYVAKSGRTITK
;
A
#
# COMPACT_ATOMS: atom_id res chain seq x y z
N MET A 1 0.56 38.23 7.76
CA MET A 1 -0.26 37.46 8.72
C MET A 1 -0.41 36.03 8.17
N MET A 2 0.51 35.14 8.56
CA MET A 2 0.51 33.74 8.10
C MET A 2 -0.51 32.98 8.91
N LEU A 3 -1.56 32.49 8.26
CA LEU A 3 -2.51 31.54 8.81
C LEU A 3 -1.80 30.19 8.99
N THR A 4 -1.30 29.92 10.19
CA THR A 4 -0.91 28.57 10.58
C THR A 4 -2.20 27.77 10.80
N SER A 5 -2.56 26.96 9.81
CA SER A 5 -3.55 25.90 10.03
C SER A 5 -3.13 25.07 11.25
N PRO A 6 -4.01 24.81 12.21
CA PRO A 6 -3.71 23.88 13.29
C PRO A 6 -3.47 22.50 12.64
N ARG A 7 -2.27 21.96 12.81
CA ARG A 7 -2.01 20.57 12.47
C ARG A 7 -2.92 19.71 13.35
N PRO A 8 -3.65 18.76 12.80
CA PRO A 8 -4.34 17.82 13.65
C PRO A 8 -3.31 17.12 14.55
N ASP A 9 -3.56 17.15 15.83
CA ASP A 9 -2.70 16.61 16.90
C ASP A 9 -2.78 15.08 16.93
N HIS A 10 -2.39 14.45 15.81
CA HIS A 10 -2.36 12.98 15.69
C HIS A 10 -1.08 12.36 16.28
N GLY A 11 -0.11 13.18 16.67
CA GLY A 11 1.15 12.73 17.29
C GLY A 11 1.08 12.50 18.80
N ALA A 12 0.10 13.07 19.48
CA ALA A 12 0.05 13.06 20.96
C ALA A 12 -0.76 11.89 21.55
N GLU A 13 -1.61 11.23 20.78
CA GLU A 13 -2.49 10.16 21.32
C GLU A 13 -1.86 8.75 21.30
N HIS A 14 -0.73 8.57 20.63
CA HIS A 14 -0.04 7.29 20.58
C HIS A 14 1.26 7.34 21.38
N GLY A 15 1.16 7.40 22.71
CA GLY A 15 2.29 7.25 23.63
C GLY A 15 2.85 5.82 23.58
N GLY A 16 3.49 5.43 22.49
CA GLY A 16 4.02 4.09 22.26
C GLY A 16 5.26 4.09 21.39
N ASP A 17 5.88 2.91 21.25
CA ASP A 17 7.01 2.69 20.38
C ASP A 17 6.59 2.75 18.90
N TYR A 18 7.48 3.21 18.03
CA TYR A 18 7.25 3.32 16.59
C TYR A 18 8.20 2.43 15.80
N ALA A 19 7.69 1.86 14.72
CA ALA A 19 8.43 1.09 13.73
C ALA A 19 8.36 1.80 12.38
N ALA A 20 9.42 2.50 12.00
CA ALA A 20 9.48 3.20 10.73
C ALA A 20 9.92 2.25 9.61
N TYR A 21 9.05 2.02 8.65
CA TYR A 21 9.40 1.28 7.43
C TYR A 21 9.64 2.25 6.29
N MET A 22 10.75 2.02 5.58
CA MET A 22 11.09 2.77 4.38
C MET A 22 11.72 1.87 3.33
N ARG A 23 11.48 2.20 2.07
CA ARG A 23 12.14 1.56 0.95
C ARG A 23 13.27 2.45 0.46
N VAL A 24 14.49 1.92 0.51
CA VAL A 24 15.69 2.60 0.07
C VAL A 24 15.87 2.38 -1.43
N SER A 25 15.75 3.46 -2.21
CA SER A 25 16.11 3.47 -3.63
C SER A 25 17.57 3.93 -3.79
N THR A 26 18.10 3.84 -5.01
CA THR A 26 19.42 4.41 -5.36
C THR A 26 19.43 5.95 -5.28
N ASP A 27 18.27 6.59 -5.16
CA ASP A 27 18.14 8.02 -5.00
C ASP A 27 18.25 8.40 -3.52
N SER A 28 19.38 8.99 -3.15
CA SER A 28 19.66 9.43 -1.79
C SER A 28 18.73 10.54 -1.30
N GLN A 29 18.22 11.39 -2.20
CA GLN A 29 17.28 12.47 -1.85
C GLN A 29 15.94 11.90 -1.40
N ASP A 30 15.49 10.83 -2.04
CA ASP A 30 14.25 10.15 -1.67
C ASP A 30 14.33 9.55 -0.25
N VAL A 31 15.46 8.91 0.08
CA VAL A 31 15.72 8.35 1.41
C VAL A 31 15.74 9.44 2.47
N ALA A 32 16.49 10.53 2.22
CA ALA A 32 16.58 11.64 3.15
C ALA A 32 15.21 12.30 3.40
N THR A 33 14.40 12.45 2.36
CA THR A 33 13.04 13.00 2.46
C THR A 33 12.15 12.14 3.34
N GLN A 34 12.16 10.82 3.17
CA GLN A 34 11.38 9.89 4.00
C GLN A 34 11.83 9.95 5.46
N GLU A 35 13.13 9.88 5.73
CA GLU A 35 13.65 9.96 7.10
C GLU A 35 13.30 11.28 7.77
N HIS A 36 13.53 12.41 7.08
CA HIS A 36 13.22 13.72 7.60
C HIS A 36 11.72 13.88 7.90
N GLY A 37 10.86 13.46 6.98
CA GLY A 37 9.42 13.55 7.14
C GLY A 37 8.92 12.73 8.33
N ILE A 38 9.40 11.48 8.50
CA ILE A 38 9.04 10.64 9.63
C ILE A 38 9.53 11.24 10.96
N LYS A 39 10.79 11.70 11.02
CA LYS A 39 11.34 12.35 12.23
C LYS A 39 10.58 13.62 12.60
N ALA A 40 10.26 14.46 11.59
CA ALA A 40 9.51 15.70 11.80
C ALA A 40 8.07 15.42 12.27
N PHE A 41 7.44 14.36 11.77
CA PHE A 41 6.11 13.94 12.20
C PHE A 41 6.12 13.52 13.67
N LEU A 42 7.11 12.73 14.11
CA LEU A 42 7.25 12.26 15.47
C LEU A 42 7.72 13.36 16.46
N ASN A 43 8.17 14.50 15.94
CA ASN A 43 8.46 15.75 16.64
C ASN A 43 9.31 15.60 17.92
N GLY A 44 10.28 14.67 17.92
CA GLY A 44 11.27 14.54 19.01
C GLY A 44 10.70 14.11 20.37
N GLY A 45 9.45 13.56 20.41
CA GLY A 45 8.89 12.97 21.62
C GLY A 45 9.79 11.82 22.13
N ASP A 46 9.64 11.47 23.41
CA ASP A 46 10.37 10.36 24.05
C ASP A 46 9.81 9.01 23.57
N HIS A 47 9.94 8.76 22.26
CA HIS A 47 9.45 7.57 21.58
C HIS A 47 10.63 6.69 21.17
N LYS A 48 10.52 5.38 21.40
CA LYS A 48 11.45 4.44 20.79
C LYS A 48 11.10 4.27 19.33
N LEU A 49 12.00 4.68 18.43
CA LEU A 49 11.86 4.58 17.00
C LEU A 49 12.82 3.52 16.45
N LYS A 50 12.27 2.43 15.93
CA LYS A 50 13.03 1.39 15.25
C LYS A 50 12.86 1.50 13.73
N TRP A 51 13.97 1.48 12.99
CA TRP A 51 13.99 1.60 11.54
C TRP A 51 14.08 0.23 10.87
N PHE A 52 13.29 0.06 9.81
CA PHE A 52 13.29 -1.08 8.90
C PHE A 52 13.48 -0.56 7.49
N LYS A 53 14.66 -0.79 6.91
CA LYS A 53 15.06 -0.22 5.62
C LYS A 53 15.19 -1.33 4.58
N GLU A 54 14.27 -1.38 3.64
CA GLU A 54 14.26 -2.33 2.54
C GLU A 54 15.19 -1.84 1.43
N GLU A 55 16.36 -2.47 1.28
CA GLU A 55 17.36 -2.10 0.30
C GLU A 55 17.27 -2.94 -0.98
N GLY A 56 17.55 -2.31 -2.13
CA GLY A 56 17.66 -3.00 -3.43
C GLY A 56 16.36 -3.57 -3.99
N VAL A 57 15.21 -3.23 -3.40
CA VAL A 57 13.91 -3.75 -3.80
C VAL A 57 13.15 -2.73 -4.63
N SER A 58 12.70 -3.15 -5.83
CA SER A 58 11.89 -2.30 -6.68
C SER A 58 10.48 -2.08 -6.09
N SER A 59 9.85 -0.96 -6.45
CA SER A 59 8.46 -0.70 -6.04
C SER A 59 7.43 -1.68 -6.63
N GLY A 60 7.82 -2.47 -7.63
CA GLY A 60 7.00 -3.52 -8.22
C GLY A 60 7.19 -4.91 -7.59
N THR A 61 8.13 -5.05 -6.64
CA THR A 61 8.33 -6.31 -5.92
C THR A 61 7.14 -6.59 -5.01
N ASP A 62 6.62 -7.81 -5.08
CA ASP A 62 5.52 -8.27 -4.22
C ASP A 62 5.88 -8.05 -2.74
N TRP A 63 4.96 -7.54 -1.96
CA TRP A 63 5.19 -7.26 -0.55
C TRP A 63 5.49 -8.53 0.27
N HIS A 64 5.04 -9.70 -0.17
CA HIS A 64 5.39 -10.98 0.45
C HIS A 64 6.89 -11.33 0.36
N GLN A 65 7.61 -10.71 -0.57
CA GLN A 65 9.05 -10.93 -0.77
C GLN A 65 9.93 -9.88 -0.07
N ARG A 66 9.33 -8.97 0.71
CA ARG A 66 10.01 -7.88 1.38
C ARG A 66 10.35 -8.25 2.82
N HIS A 67 11.60 -8.61 3.05
CA HIS A 67 12.06 -9.11 4.35
C HIS A 67 11.93 -8.07 5.46
N GLU A 68 12.35 -6.82 5.20
CA GLU A 68 12.28 -5.75 6.19
C GLU A 68 10.84 -5.33 6.50
N LEU A 69 9.94 -5.40 5.51
CA LEU A 69 8.51 -5.17 5.75
C LEU A 69 7.95 -6.22 6.71
N HIS A 70 8.25 -7.50 6.47
CA HIS A 70 7.79 -8.58 7.36
C HIS A 70 8.39 -8.45 8.77
N ALA A 71 9.67 -8.11 8.87
CA ALA A 71 10.33 -7.86 10.16
C ALA A 71 9.68 -6.70 10.91
N CYS A 72 9.30 -5.63 10.20
CA CYS A 72 8.57 -4.49 10.75
C CYS A 72 7.19 -4.89 11.27
N LEU A 73 6.41 -5.64 10.47
CA LEU A 73 5.10 -6.14 10.86
C LEU A 73 5.16 -7.04 12.10
N ASP A 74 6.11 -7.96 12.12
CA ASP A 74 6.30 -8.87 13.26
C ASP A 74 6.71 -8.10 14.51
N TYR A 75 7.54 -7.08 14.38
CA TYR A 75 7.89 -6.20 15.49
C TYR A 75 6.65 -5.46 16.02
N CYS A 76 5.84 -4.85 15.14
CA CYS A 76 4.62 -4.17 15.54
C CYS A 76 3.63 -5.11 16.25
N ARG A 77 3.42 -6.32 15.75
CA ARG A 77 2.54 -7.31 16.37
C ARG A 77 3.01 -7.77 17.75
N LYS A 78 4.33 -7.88 17.95
CA LYS A 78 4.93 -8.34 19.22
C LYS A 78 4.99 -7.26 20.30
N THR A 79 5.16 -5.99 19.89
CA THR A 79 5.41 -4.89 20.83
C THR A 79 4.25 -3.90 20.92
N ASP A 80 3.20 -4.09 20.15
CA ASP A 80 2.10 -3.12 19.95
C ASP A 80 2.58 -1.75 19.42
N ALA A 81 3.76 -1.72 18.80
CA ALA A 81 4.32 -0.52 18.19
C ALA A 81 3.49 -0.07 16.98
N THR A 82 3.41 1.23 16.76
CA THR A 82 2.76 1.80 15.59
C THR A 82 3.71 1.82 14.40
N MET A 83 3.32 1.20 13.29
CA MET A 83 4.06 1.29 12.04
C MET A 83 3.93 2.70 11.46
N VAL A 84 5.04 3.30 11.05
CA VAL A 84 5.08 4.62 10.40
C VAL A 84 5.70 4.49 9.03
N ILE A 85 5.03 5.01 8.00
CA ILE A 85 5.54 5.13 6.64
C ILE A 85 5.41 6.59 6.18
N TYR A 86 6.33 7.03 5.32
CA TYR A 86 6.24 8.39 4.78
C TYR A 86 5.03 8.55 3.88
N SER A 87 4.85 7.65 2.90
CA SER A 87 3.69 7.65 2.02
C SER A 87 3.30 6.23 1.57
N VAL A 88 2.05 6.05 1.22
CA VAL A 88 1.52 4.80 0.68
C VAL A 88 2.19 4.41 -0.63
N SER A 89 2.53 5.39 -1.47
CA SER A 89 3.22 5.18 -2.75
C SER A 89 4.64 4.58 -2.57
N ARG A 90 5.23 4.75 -1.40
CA ARG A 90 6.53 4.15 -1.05
C ARG A 90 6.41 2.67 -0.70
N MET A 91 5.23 2.22 -0.28
CA MET A 91 4.98 0.80 -0.07
C MET A 91 4.90 0.04 -1.40
N SER A 92 4.03 0.45 -2.31
CA SER A 92 3.89 -0.19 -3.62
C SER A 92 3.39 0.80 -4.67
N ARG A 93 3.82 0.62 -5.93
CA ARG A 93 3.23 1.32 -7.07
C ARG A 93 1.91 0.69 -7.52
N ARG A 94 1.60 -0.51 -7.04
CA ARG A 94 0.38 -1.23 -7.37
C ARG A 94 -0.67 -0.93 -6.32
N THR A 95 -1.61 -0.08 -6.66
CA THR A 95 -2.69 0.35 -5.76
C THR A 95 -3.41 -0.83 -5.10
N TRP A 96 -3.69 -1.89 -5.86
CA TRP A 96 -4.39 -3.07 -5.34
C TRP A 96 -3.56 -3.86 -4.29
N GLU A 97 -2.24 -3.94 -4.45
CA GLU A 97 -1.36 -4.58 -3.46
C GLU A 97 -1.36 -3.80 -2.15
N THR A 98 -1.28 -2.50 -2.26
CA THR A 98 -1.32 -1.61 -1.09
C THR A 98 -2.66 -1.70 -0.37
N LEU A 99 -3.77 -1.66 -1.10
CA LEU A 99 -5.10 -1.80 -0.51
C LEU A 99 -5.29 -3.15 0.17
N ARG A 100 -4.83 -4.23 -0.45
CA ARG A 100 -4.86 -5.56 0.16
C ARG A 100 -4.03 -5.64 1.44
N PHE A 101 -2.85 -5.03 1.45
CA PHE A 101 -2.02 -4.93 2.65
C PHE A 101 -2.76 -4.16 3.76
N LEU A 102 -3.30 -2.99 3.44
CA LEU A 102 -4.03 -2.18 4.40
C LEU A 102 -5.25 -2.93 4.95
N GLU A 103 -5.97 -3.64 4.11
CA GLU A 103 -7.11 -4.47 4.52
C GLU A 103 -6.67 -5.62 5.44
N GLN A 104 -5.64 -6.37 5.07
CA GLN A 104 -5.23 -7.57 5.80
C GLN A 104 -4.51 -7.28 7.11
N GLU A 105 -3.79 -6.18 7.21
CA GLU A 105 -2.94 -5.88 8.36
C GLU A 105 -3.50 -4.75 9.23
N VAL A 106 -4.05 -3.71 8.61
CA VAL A 106 -4.52 -2.53 9.35
C VAL A 106 -6.01 -2.60 9.66
N ALA A 107 -6.85 -2.85 8.66
CA ALA A 107 -8.30 -2.93 8.85
C ALA A 107 -8.74 -4.09 9.75
N THR A 108 -7.93 -5.15 9.84
CA THR A 108 -8.16 -6.25 10.79
C THR A 108 -7.66 -5.95 12.21
N GLY A 109 -7.05 -4.80 12.43
CA GLY A 109 -6.51 -4.40 13.73
C GLY A 109 -5.24 -5.15 14.16
N LYS A 110 -4.56 -5.86 13.25
CA LYS A 110 -3.31 -6.58 13.57
C LYS A 110 -2.15 -5.64 13.86
N ILE A 111 -2.12 -4.49 13.18
CA ILE A 111 -1.15 -3.41 13.40
C ILE A 111 -1.83 -2.05 13.34
N LYS A 112 -1.22 -1.08 14.00
CA LYS A 112 -1.53 0.34 13.88
C LYS A 112 -0.65 0.94 12.80
N LEU A 113 -1.20 1.80 11.92
CA LEU A 113 -0.45 2.44 10.83
C LEU A 113 -0.67 3.94 10.84
N VAL A 114 0.44 4.66 10.66
CA VAL A 114 0.45 6.11 10.40
C VAL A 114 1.14 6.37 9.08
N VAL A 115 0.53 7.20 8.24
CA VAL A 115 1.06 7.64 6.96
C VAL A 115 1.32 9.14 7.04
N VAL A 116 2.59 9.54 6.96
CA VAL A 116 3.01 10.93 7.24
C VAL A 116 2.43 11.94 6.27
N ASP A 117 2.40 11.62 4.97
CA ASP A 117 1.85 12.50 3.92
C ASP A 117 0.30 12.48 3.86
N ASN A 118 -0.33 11.53 4.54
CA ASN A 118 -1.79 11.44 4.64
C ASN A 118 -2.22 10.94 6.01
N PRO A 119 -2.12 11.77 7.06
CA PRO A 119 -2.44 11.38 8.44
C PRO A 119 -3.93 11.08 8.65
N ASN A 120 -4.81 11.45 7.72
CA ASN A 120 -6.24 11.15 7.75
C ASN A 120 -6.60 9.76 7.19
N LEU A 121 -5.61 8.96 6.84
CA LEU A 121 -5.82 7.58 6.39
C LEU A 121 -6.12 6.69 7.61
N ASP A 122 -7.32 6.83 8.14
CA ASP A 122 -7.81 6.08 9.27
C ASP A 122 -8.39 4.71 8.86
N HIS A 123 -8.77 3.91 9.85
CA HIS A 123 -9.36 2.59 9.66
C HIS A 123 -10.62 2.63 8.76
N ASN A 124 -11.47 3.64 8.91
CA ASN A 124 -12.72 3.77 8.15
C ASN A 124 -12.43 4.10 6.68
N THR A 125 -11.48 5.01 6.44
CA THR A 125 -11.03 5.37 5.09
C THR A 125 -10.38 4.18 4.39
N ILE A 126 -9.57 3.40 5.09
CA ILE A 126 -8.96 2.16 4.57
C ILE A 126 -10.06 1.15 4.21
N GLY A 127 -11.04 0.95 5.07
CA GLY A 127 -12.17 0.05 4.81
C GLY A 127 -12.97 0.46 3.56
N LEU A 128 -13.26 1.74 3.39
CA LEU A 128 -13.95 2.27 2.22
C LEU A 128 -13.13 2.08 0.93
N LEU A 129 -11.83 2.40 0.96
CA LEU A 129 -10.94 2.22 -0.19
C LEU A 129 -10.83 0.74 -0.57
N SER A 130 -10.75 -0.16 0.40
CA SER A 130 -10.72 -1.60 0.17
C SER A 130 -12.01 -2.10 -0.49
N ALA A 131 -13.17 -1.62 -0.04
CA ALA A 131 -14.46 -1.96 -0.65
C ALA A 131 -14.55 -1.48 -2.11
N VAL A 132 -14.11 -0.26 -2.40
CA VAL A 132 -14.06 0.27 -3.77
C VAL A 132 -13.13 -0.57 -4.66
N ALA A 133 -11.94 -0.91 -4.18
CA ALA A 133 -10.99 -1.72 -4.91
C ALA A 133 -11.55 -3.13 -5.23
N GLU A 134 -12.27 -3.76 -4.30
CA GLU A 134 -12.89 -5.07 -4.54
C GLU A 134 -14.04 -4.97 -5.55
N MET A 135 -14.82 -3.88 -5.53
CA MET A 135 -15.82 -3.62 -6.57
C MET A 135 -15.18 -3.49 -7.95
N GLU A 136 -14.10 -2.73 -8.09
CA GLU A 136 -13.37 -2.59 -9.36
C GLU A 136 -12.82 -3.94 -9.85
N ARG A 137 -12.23 -4.74 -8.96
CA ARG A 137 -11.73 -6.09 -9.31
C ARG A 137 -12.85 -7.00 -9.80
N THR A 138 -14.00 -6.95 -9.14
CA THR A 138 -15.17 -7.75 -9.53
C THR A 138 -15.69 -7.33 -10.91
N GLN A 139 -15.74 -6.02 -11.19
CA GLN A 139 -16.12 -5.50 -12.51
C GLN A 139 -15.13 -5.93 -13.59
N ILE A 140 -13.82 -5.87 -13.34
CA ILE A 140 -12.78 -6.31 -14.28
C ILE A 140 -12.94 -7.80 -14.57
N LYS A 141 -13.11 -8.65 -13.54
CA LYS A 141 -13.36 -10.09 -13.70
C LYS A 141 -14.61 -10.36 -14.53
N ALA A 142 -15.71 -9.66 -14.27
CA ALA A 142 -16.95 -9.79 -15.02
C ALA A 142 -16.76 -9.42 -16.50
N ARG A 143 -16.11 -8.27 -16.78
CA ARG A 143 -15.79 -7.85 -18.16
C ARG A 143 -14.91 -8.86 -18.90
N THR A 144 -13.88 -9.37 -18.23
CA THR A 144 -12.99 -10.39 -18.80
C THR A 144 -13.76 -11.67 -19.11
N LYS A 145 -14.61 -12.14 -18.18
CA LYS A 145 -15.46 -13.33 -18.40
C LYS A 145 -16.41 -13.14 -19.57
N MET A 146 -17.06 -11.99 -19.68
CA MET A 146 -17.94 -11.68 -20.82
C MET A 146 -17.17 -11.67 -22.14
N ALA A 147 -15.99 -11.04 -22.18
CA ALA A 147 -15.14 -11.01 -23.37
C ALA A 147 -14.70 -12.43 -23.78
N LEU A 148 -14.27 -13.26 -22.82
CA LEU A 148 -13.89 -14.66 -23.09
C LEU A 148 -15.08 -15.50 -23.57
N ASN A 149 -16.26 -15.32 -23.01
CA ASN A 149 -17.46 -16.03 -23.45
C ASN A 149 -17.83 -15.63 -24.89
N ARG A 150 -17.75 -14.34 -25.22
CA ARG A 150 -17.96 -13.85 -26.58
C ARG A 150 -16.98 -14.51 -27.57
N ILE A 151 -15.69 -14.54 -27.22
CA ILE A 151 -14.66 -15.18 -28.05
C ILE A 151 -14.97 -16.67 -28.25
N LYS A 152 -15.34 -17.38 -27.18
CA LYS A 152 -15.73 -18.79 -27.24
C LYS A 152 -16.94 -19.04 -28.16
N SER A 153 -17.97 -18.21 -28.06
CA SER A 153 -19.14 -18.29 -28.94
C SER A 153 -18.76 -18.04 -30.39
N GLU A 154 -17.94 -17.05 -30.69
CA GLU A 154 -17.50 -16.73 -32.02
C GLU A 154 -16.65 -17.86 -32.65
N ILE A 155 -15.77 -18.49 -31.85
CA ILE A 155 -15.02 -19.68 -32.27
C ILE A 155 -15.95 -20.87 -32.55
N ALA A 156 -16.99 -21.05 -31.69
CA ALA A 156 -17.96 -22.13 -31.88
C ALA A 156 -18.77 -21.98 -33.19
N GLU A 157 -19.15 -20.73 -33.52
CA GLU A 157 -19.94 -20.43 -34.72
C GLU A 157 -19.11 -20.38 -36.01
N LYS A 158 -17.92 -19.74 -35.96
CA LYS A 158 -17.10 -19.44 -37.14
C LYS A 158 -15.83 -20.29 -37.26
N GLY A 159 -15.55 -21.15 -36.28
CA GLY A 159 -14.32 -21.95 -36.21
C GLY A 159 -13.07 -21.20 -35.78
N SER A 160 -13.09 -19.85 -35.76
CA SER A 160 -11.95 -19.03 -35.43
C SER A 160 -12.36 -17.66 -34.90
N TYR A 161 -11.45 -17.00 -34.17
CA TYR A 161 -11.53 -15.62 -33.69
C TYR A 161 -10.24 -14.88 -34.07
N VAL A 162 -10.37 -13.66 -34.59
CA VAL A 162 -9.23 -12.80 -34.92
C VAL A 162 -9.11 -11.73 -33.83
N ALA A 163 -8.04 -11.78 -33.03
CA ALA A 163 -7.76 -10.80 -32.01
C ALA A 163 -7.40 -9.43 -32.61
N LYS A 164 -7.53 -8.34 -31.83
CA LYS A 164 -7.15 -6.98 -32.27
C LYS A 164 -5.67 -6.87 -32.69
N SER A 165 -4.82 -7.76 -32.22
CA SER A 165 -3.40 -7.88 -32.62
C SER A 165 -3.19 -8.59 -33.96
N GLY A 166 -4.25 -9.00 -34.66
CA GLY A 166 -4.19 -9.79 -35.88
C GLY A 166 -3.96 -11.29 -35.66
N ARG A 167 -3.78 -11.76 -34.44
CA ARG A 167 -3.58 -13.19 -34.13
C ARG A 167 -4.90 -13.95 -34.27
N THR A 168 -4.91 -14.99 -35.05
CA THR A 168 -6.06 -15.91 -35.17
C THR A 168 -5.99 -16.99 -34.11
N ILE A 169 -7.10 -17.21 -33.40
CA ILE A 169 -7.29 -18.25 -32.39
C ILE A 169 -8.33 -19.22 -32.91
N THR A 170 -8.01 -20.49 -32.97
CA THR A 170 -8.89 -21.60 -33.38
C THR A 170 -9.16 -22.52 -32.19
N LYS A 171 -10.08 -23.46 -32.40
CA LYS A 171 -10.45 -24.46 -31.38
C LYS A 171 -9.28 -25.41 -31.08
#